data_7f23a80de1902d196d000452c85cbbfe
#
_entry.id   7f23a80de1902d196d000452c85cbbfe
#
_cell.length_a   1.000
_cell.length_b   1.000
_cell.length_c   1.000
_cell.angle_alpha   90.00
_cell.angle_beta   90.00
_cell.angle_gamma   90.00
#
_symmetry.space_group_name_H-M   'P 1'
#
loop_
_entity.id
_entity.type
_entity.pdbx_description
1 polymer ?
#
loop_
_entity_poly.entity_id
_entity_poly.type
_entity_poly.pdbx_seq_one_letter_code
_entity_poly.pdbx_strand_id
1 'polypeptide(L)'
;MAKDAAEGRSSTAASLPHLFRNPLPTSASALKQVYNVNIKTKWSDSWNTSPRKPRLDQFGGTFPFGAFLKKLNSLTRKQSSIILQLRCGHFPLNAYLHKISKVESSRCQACAEHQEDDPPPESINHFLFDCPAHHDAREDLVNKIGRHRFHLSDIMSDTDRMKALVTYINRTGRLRT
;
A
#
# COMPACT_ATOMS: atom_id res chain seq x y z
N MET A 1 25.19 25.88 -26.53
CA MET A 1 24.96 26.91 -25.48
C MET A 1 23.68 26.68 -24.69
N ALA A 2 22.46 26.66 -25.28
CA ALA A 2 21.23 26.41 -24.50
C ALA A 2 21.20 25.01 -23.86
N LYS A 3 21.69 23.98 -24.56
CA LYS A 3 21.78 22.59 -24.07
C LYS A 3 22.77 22.47 -22.91
N ASP A 4 23.94 23.17 -23.01
CA ASP A 4 24.95 23.12 -21.97
C ASP A 4 24.48 23.78 -20.67
N ALA A 5 23.70 24.84 -20.77
CA ALA A 5 23.08 25.50 -19.62
C ALA A 5 22.02 24.64 -18.97
N ALA A 6 21.22 23.88 -19.75
CA ALA A 6 20.24 22.95 -19.25
C ALA A 6 20.87 21.73 -18.53
N GLU A 7 22.10 21.35 -18.95
CA GLU A 7 22.91 20.30 -18.33
C GLU A 7 23.75 20.79 -17.13
N GLY A 8 23.55 22.04 -16.69
CA GLY A 8 24.26 22.63 -15.54
C GLY A 8 25.69 23.06 -15.84
N ARG A 9 26.12 23.05 -17.11
CA ARG A 9 27.41 23.55 -17.52
C ARG A 9 27.32 25.05 -17.69
N SER A 10 27.91 25.82 -16.78
CA SER A 10 27.95 27.27 -16.80
C SER A 10 29.31 27.79 -17.34
N SER A 11 29.29 28.95 -17.97
CA SER A 11 30.51 29.68 -18.34
C SER A 11 31.33 30.01 -17.10
N THR A 12 32.65 30.03 -17.23
CA THR A 12 33.51 30.44 -16.11
C THR A 12 33.22 31.88 -15.70
N ALA A 13 33.29 32.19 -14.41
CA ALA A 13 33.01 33.52 -13.89
C ALA A 13 33.87 34.60 -14.59
N ALA A 14 35.11 34.26 -15.02
CA ALA A 14 36.00 35.16 -15.75
C ALA A 14 35.50 35.54 -17.17
N SER A 15 34.70 34.64 -17.81
CA SER A 15 34.14 34.88 -19.15
C SER A 15 32.83 35.66 -19.14
N LEU A 16 32.27 35.91 -17.96
CA LEU A 16 31.02 36.65 -17.82
C LEU A 16 31.25 38.16 -17.71
N PRO A 17 30.34 38.99 -18.27
CA PRO A 17 30.31 40.43 -17.99
C PRO A 17 30.29 40.69 -16.48
N HIS A 18 30.90 41.79 -16.03
CA HIS A 18 31.06 42.11 -14.60
C HIS A 18 29.75 42.03 -13.81
N LEU A 19 28.64 42.44 -14.40
CA LEU A 19 27.30 42.38 -13.80
C LEU A 19 26.83 40.95 -13.46
N PHE A 20 27.32 39.92 -14.16
CA PHE A 20 26.93 38.52 -14.00
C PHE A 20 27.98 37.68 -13.27
N ARG A 21 29.04 38.27 -12.76
CA ARG A 21 30.09 37.59 -11.98
C ARG A 21 29.64 37.27 -10.56
N ASN A 22 28.70 38.05 -10.03
CA ASN A 22 28.07 37.74 -8.74
C ASN A 22 26.98 36.69 -8.92
N PRO A 23 26.82 35.73 -7.95
CA PRO A 23 25.75 34.77 -8.00
C PRO A 23 24.40 35.48 -8.08
N LEU A 24 23.61 35.15 -9.08
CA LEU A 24 22.22 35.61 -9.16
C LEU A 24 21.40 35.06 -7.98
N PRO A 25 20.49 35.83 -7.42
CA PRO A 25 19.61 35.36 -6.38
C PRO A 25 18.83 34.16 -6.91
N THR A 26 18.81 33.08 -6.13
CA THR A 26 18.08 31.86 -6.49
C THR A 26 16.60 32.15 -6.60
N SER A 27 15.98 31.80 -7.72
CA SER A 27 14.54 31.99 -7.89
C SER A 27 13.74 31.13 -6.91
N ALA A 28 12.55 31.59 -6.51
CA ALA A 28 11.65 30.82 -5.64
C ALA A 28 11.29 29.44 -6.23
N SER A 29 11.19 29.33 -7.56
CA SER A 29 10.95 28.05 -8.23
C SER A 29 12.14 27.10 -8.10
N ALA A 30 13.38 27.58 -8.24
CA ALA A 30 14.59 26.78 -8.06
C ALA A 30 14.73 26.31 -6.60
N LEU A 31 14.51 27.20 -5.64
CA LEU A 31 14.50 26.83 -4.21
C LEU A 31 13.45 25.77 -3.91
N LYS A 32 12.23 25.89 -4.46
CA LYS A 32 11.17 24.88 -4.31
C LYS A 32 11.57 23.53 -4.90
N GLN A 33 12.25 23.51 -6.05
CA GLN A 33 12.74 22.27 -6.66
C GLN A 33 13.79 21.59 -5.76
N VAL A 34 14.81 22.34 -5.30
CA VAL A 34 15.84 21.82 -4.39
C VAL A 34 15.22 21.30 -3.10
N TYR A 35 14.30 22.05 -2.51
CA TYR A 35 13.59 21.64 -1.31
C TYR A 35 12.80 20.33 -1.53
N ASN A 36 12.05 20.22 -2.62
CA ASN A 36 11.29 19.02 -2.96
C ASN A 36 12.19 17.80 -3.18
N VAL A 37 13.34 17.96 -3.83
CA VAL A 37 14.34 16.89 -3.98
C VAL A 37 14.85 16.44 -2.62
N ASN A 38 15.26 17.37 -1.77
CA ASN A 38 15.76 17.06 -0.43
C ASN A 38 14.72 16.35 0.44
N ILE A 39 13.45 16.77 0.40
CA ILE A 39 12.36 16.12 1.12
C ILE A 39 12.13 14.68 0.60
N LYS A 40 12.13 14.49 -0.72
CA LYS A 40 11.99 13.14 -1.31
C LYS A 40 13.13 12.22 -0.89
N THR A 41 14.37 12.73 -0.88
CA THR A 41 15.53 11.95 -0.41
C THR A 41 15.36 11.54 1.05
N LYS A 42 15.08 12.49 1.94
CA LYS A 42 14.86 12.23 3.37
C LYS A 42 13.73 11.21 3.60
N TRP A 43 12.65 11.32 2.84
CA TRP A 43 11.55 10.36 2.90
C TRP A 43 11.98 8.96 2.43
N SER A 44 12.73 8.90 1.34
CA SER A 44 13.26 7.62 0.83
C SER A 44 14.17 6.94 1.86
N ASP A 45 15.07 7.70 2.49
CA ASP A 45 15.98 7.18 3.50
C ASP A 45 15.20 6.68 4.74
N SER A 46 14.27 7.48 5.24
CA SER A 46 13.39 7.09 6.35
C SER A 46 12.52 5.87 6.00
N TRP A 47 12.06 5.76 4.75
CA TRP A 47 11.32 4.59 4.28
C TRP A 47 12.19 3.34 4.22
N ASN A 48 13.42 3.45 3.71
CA ASN A 48 14.34 2.33 3.56
C ASN A 48 14.75 1.71 4.91
N THR A 49 14.76 2.48 5.97
CA THR A 49 15.04 2.03 7.34
C THR A 49 13.78 1.67 8.14
N SER A 50 12.60 1.86 7.57
CA SER A 50 11.33 1.62 8.27
C SER A 50 11.07 0.12 8.51
N PRO A 51 10.71 -0.30 9.73
CA PRO A 51 10.32 -1.68 10.00
C PRO A 51 9.03 -2.11 9.29
N ARG A 52 8.28 -1.16 8.71
CA ARG A 52 7.07 -1.43 7.92
C ARG A 52 7.36 -1.74 6.45
N LYS A 53 8.57 -1.40 5.97
CA LYS A 53 8.96 -1.57 4.58
C LYS A 53 8.79 -3.01 4.08
N PRO A 54 9.31 -4.07 4.74
CA PRO A 54 9.20 -5.44 4.25
C PRO A 54 7.76 -5.89 4.02
N ARG A 55 6.84 -5.46 4.88
CA ARG A 55 5.42 -5.79 4.73
C ARG A 55 4.80 -5.11 3.51
N LEU A 56 5.12 -3.86 3.26
CA LEU A 56 4.49 -3.08 2.19
C LEU A 56 5.12 -3.35 0.83
N ASP A 57 6.40 -3.70 0.78
CA ASP A 57 7.11 -4.07 -0.45
C ASP A 57 6.52 -5.31 -1.12
N GLN A 58 5.98 -6.27 -0.34
CA GLN A 58 5.33 -7.47 -0.88
C GLN A 58 4.12 -7.16 -1.78
N PHE A 59 3.50 -5.99 -1.61
CA PHE A 59 2.36 -5.56 -2.44
C PHE A 59 2.78 -4.80 -3.69
N GLY A 60 4.07 -4.76 -3.99
CA GLY A 60 4.62 -3.98 -5.09
C GLY A 60 4.40 -2.47 -4.91
N GLY A 61 5.07 -1.73 -5.71
CA GLY A 61 4.98 -0.28 -5.72
C GLY A 61 6.23 0.36 -5.16
N THR A 62 6.86 1.15 -6.02
CA THR A 62 7.98 2.00 -5.64
C THR A 62 7.48 3.18 -4.82
N PHE A 63 8.25 3.54 -3.81
CA PHE A 63 8.05 4.79 -3.11
C PHE A 63 8.32 6.00 -4.05
N PRO A 64 7.49 7.04 -4.02
CA PRO A 64 6.22 7.22 -3.30
C PRO A 64 5.07 6.45 -3.96
N PHE A 65 4.16 5.88 -3.15
CA PHE A 65 3.08 4.96 -3.57
C PHE A 65 1.97 5.57 -4.45
N GLY A 66 2.29 6.55 -5.27
CA GLY A 66 1.31 7.28 -6.10
C GLY A 66 0.53 6.39 -7.07
N ALA A 67 1.16 5.36 -7.62
CA ALA A 67 0.49 4.42 -8.53
C ALA A 67 -0.60 3.60 -7.82
N PHE A 68 -0.36 3.18 -6.58
CA PHE A 68 -1.35 2.49 -5.78
C PHE A 68 -2.53 3.42 -5.40
N LEU A 69 -2.23 4.64 -4.98
CA LEU A 69 -3.26 5.63 -4.63
C LEU A 69 -4.16 5.95 -5.83
N LYS A 70 -3.62 6.02 -7.05
CA LYS A 70 -4.43 6.21 -8.27
C LYS A 70 -5.44 5.08 -8.47
N LYS A 71 -5.07 3.83 -8.15
CA LYS A 71 -6.00 2.68 -8.23
C LYS A 71 -7.14 2.81 -7.21
N LEU A 72 -6.86 3.33 -6.01
CA LEU A 72 -7.88 3.54 -4.98
C LEU A 72 -8.92 4.61 -5.37
N ASN A 73 -8.57 5.58 -6.21
CA ASN A 73 -9.49 6.64 -6.64
C ASN A 73 -10.71 6.12 -7.42
N SER A 74 -10.63 4.92 -7.99
CA SER A 74 -11.74 4.27 -8.69
C SER A 74 -12.62 3.40 -7.77
N LEU A 75 -12.29 3.32 -6.49
CA LEU A 75 -13.05 2.62 -5.46
C LEU A 75 -13.86 3.61 -4.63
N THR A 76 -14.96 3.13 -4.06
CA THR A 76 -15.68 3.92 -3.05
C THR A 76 -14.81 4.09 -1.80
N ARG A 77 -15.12 5.09 -0.96
CA ARG A 77 -14.40 5.31 0.31
C ARG A 77 -14.39 4.06 1.20
N LYS A 78 -15.52 3.35 1.30
CA LYS A 78 -15.62 2.11 2.09
C LYS A 78 -14.69 1.02 1.52
N GLN A 79 -14.70 0.82 0.20
CA GLN A 79 -13.84 -0.14 -0.48
C GLN A 79 -12.35 0.19 -0.29
N SER A 80 -11.98 1.45 -0.51
CA SER A 80 -10.60 1.93 -0.34
C SER A 80 -10.11 1.73 1.10
N SER A 81 -10.96 1.97 2.10
CA SER A 81 -10.63 1.74 3.51
C SER A 81 -10.32 0.27 3.78
N ILE A 82 -11.15 -0.66 3.30
CA ILE A 82 -10.94 -2.10 3.42
C ILE A 82 -9.60 -2.51 2.80
N ILE A 83 -9.31 -2.08 1.58
CA ILE A 83 -8.06 -2.40 0.87
C ILE A 83 -6.84 -1.86 1.62
N LEU A 84 -6.92 -0.62 2.14
CA LEU A 84 -5.84 -0.04 2.93
C LEU A 84 -5.60 -0.80 4.24
N GLN A 85 -6.66 -1.18 4.95
CA GLN A 85 -6.54 -1.95 6.19
C GLN A 85 -5.89 -3.31 5.94
N LEU A 86 -6.28 -4.02 4.88
CA LEU A 86 -5.65 -5.28 4.47
C LEU A 86 -4.17 -5.08 4.15
N ARG A 87 -3.83 -4.07 3.36
CA ARG A 87 -2.45 -3.75 2.99
C ARG A 87 -1.57 -3.46 4.21
N CYS A 88 -2.09 -2.66 5.15
CA CYS A 88 -1.37 -2.31 6.38
C CYS A 88 -1.37 -3.42 7.43
N GLY A 89 -2.21 -4.46 7.26
CA GLY A 89 -2.38 -5.53 8.26
C GLY A 89 -3.18 -5.13 9.48
N HIS A 90 -3.93 -4.05 9.38
CA HIS A 90 -4.81 -3.54 10.42
C HIS A 90 -6.27 -3.93 10.17
N PHE A 91 -6.48 -5.06 9.50
CA PHE A 91 -7.80 -5.55 9.19
C PHE A 91 -8.46 -6.13 10.46
N PRO A 92 -9.72 -5.80 10.79
CA PRO A 92 -10.34 -6.11 12.07
C PRO A 92 -10.74 -7.58 12.20
N LEU A 93 -9.79 -8.48 12.09
CA LEU A 93 -9.88 -9.90 12.40
C LEU A 93 -9.36 -10.15 13.81
N ASN A 94 -9.76 -11.26 14.43
CA ASN A 94 -9.45 -11.54 15.82
C ASN A 94 -7.93 -11.54 16.12
N ALA A 95 -7.09 -12.01 15.20
CA ALA A 95 -5.63 -11.95 15.37
C ALA A 95 -5.12 -10.50 15.53
N TYR A 96 -5.65 -9.55 14.76
CA TYR A 96 -5.29 -8.14 14.91
C TYR A 96 -5.96 -7.50 16.13
N LEU A 97 -7.26 -7.79 16.35
CA LEU A 97 -8.01 -7.23 17.47
C LEU A 97 -7.46 -7.69 18.83
N HIS A 98 -7.05 -8.95 18.94
CA HIS A 98 -6.36 -9.48 20.12
C HIS A 98 -5.02 -8.78 20.35
N LYS A 99 -4.23 -8.58 19.29
CA LYS A 99 -2.94 -7.86 19.38
C LYS A 99 -3.07 -6.45 19.97
N ILE A 100 -4.21 -5.79 19.75
CA ILE A 100 -4.50 -4.45 20.28
C ILE A 100 -5.45 -4.49 21.49
N SER A 101 -5.58 -5.66 22.13
CA SER A 101 -6.38 -5.90 23.33
C SER A 101 -7.86 -5.46 23.23
N LYS A 102 -8.46 -5.69 22.05
CA LYS A 102 -9.90 -5.41 21.80
C LYS A 102 -10.76 -6.67 21.92
N VAL A 103 -10.17 -7.85 21.84
CA VAL A 103 -10.82 -9.15 22.06
C VAL A 103 -9.89 -10.05 22.87
N GLU A 104 -10.46 -11.01 23.59
CA GLU A 104 -9.71 -11.92 24.49
C GLU A 104 -8.96 -13.01 23.73
N SER A 105 -9.46 -13.42 22.57
CA SER A 105 -8.88 -14.52 21.79
C SER A 105 -8.57 -14.09 20.35
N SER A 106 -7.44 -14.58 19.83
CA SER A 106 -7.07 -14.41 18.42
C SER A 106 -7.72 -15.44 17.49
N ARG A 107 -8.41 -16.45 18.03
CA ARG A 107 -8.94 -17.63 17.33
C ARG A 107 -10.04 -17.26 16.34
N CYS A 108 -10.14 -18.05 15.27
CA CYS A 108 -11.22 -17.91 14.29
C CYS A 108 -12.52 -18.48 14.88
N GLN A 109 -13.50 -17.61 15.08
CA GLN A 109 -14.80 -18.02 15.65
C GLN A 109 -15.56 -18.93 14.69
N ALA A 110 -15.51 -18.69 13.38
CA ALA A 110 -16.18 -19.54 12.40
C ALA A 110 -15.62 -20.97 12.39
N CYS A 111 -14.30 -21.17 12.60
CA CYS A 111 -13.71 -22.50 12.76
C CYS A 111 -14.11 -23.14 14.10
N ALA A 112 -14.17 -22.37 15.18
CA ALA A 112 -14.62 -22.86 16.48
C ALA A 112 -16.08 -23.35 16.43
N GLU A 113 -16.95 -22.68 15.70
CA GLU A 113 -18.34 -23.09 15.49
C GLU A 113 -18.46 -24.38 14.67
N HIS A 114 -17.47 -24.71 13.84
CA HIS A 114 -17.37 -25.96 13.09
C HIS A 114 -16.70 -27.11 13.87
N GLN A 115 -16.58 -26.98 15.19
CA GLN A 115 -16.06 -28.01 16.11
C GLN A 115 -14.58 -28.38 15.92
N GLU A 116 -13.75 -27.42 15.52
CA GLU A 116 -12.30 -27.58 15.61
C GLU A 116 -11.86 -27.44 17.08
N ASP A 117 -11.21 -28.47 17.64
CA ASP A 117 -10.72 -28.46 19.03
C ASP A 117 -9.71 -27.33 19.32
N ASP A 118 -8.91 -26.96 18.32
CA ASP A 118 -7.94 -25.85 18.40
C ASP A 118 -8.01 -24.96 17.15
N PRO A 119 -9.02 -24.08 17.05
CA PRO A 119 -9.19 -23.25 15.85
C PRO A 119 -7.99 -22.30 15.64
N PRO A 120 -7.53 -22.14 14.39
CA PRO A 120 -6.37 -21.30 14.09
C PRO A 120 -6.66 -19.84 14.38
N PRO A 121 -5.60 -19.00 14.54
CA PRO A 121 -5.78 -17.55 14.64
C PRO A 121 -6.46 -16.98 13.40
N GLU A 122 -7.44 -16.10 13.60
CA GLU A 122 -8.14 -15.42 12.50
C GLU A 122 -7.23 -14.33 11.91
N SER A 123 -6.19 -14.76 11.20
CA SER A 123 -5.27 -13.92 10.46
C SER A 123 -5.83 -13.58 9.07
N ILE A 124 -5.23 -12.58 8.39
CA ILE A 124 -5.58 -12.24 7.01
C ILE A 124 -5.40 -13.47 6.08
N ASN A 125 -4.32 -14.23 6.26
CA ASN A 125 -4.07 -15.42 5.45
C ASN A 125 -5.14 -16.48 5.71
N HIS A 126 -5.40 -16.81 6.98
CA HIS A 126 -6.46 -17.78 7.32
C HIS A 126 -7.81 -17.34 6.74
N PHE A 127 -8.23 -16.13 6.97
CA PHE A 127 -9.51 -15.60 6.51
C PHE A 127 -9.66 -15.66 4.98
N LEU A 128 -8.61 -15.25 4.25
CA LEU A 128 -8.68 -15.17 2.78
C LEU A 128 -8.45 -16.53 2.11
N PHE A 129 -7.52 -17.35 2.61
CA PHE A 129 -7.01 -18.49 1.85
C PHE A 129 -7.38 -19.85 2.47
N ASP A 130 -7.53 -19.94 3.78
CA ASP A 130 -7.55 -21.23 4.47
C ASP A 130 -8.87 -21.55 5.17
N CYS A 131 -9.62 -20.53 5.65
CA CYS A 131 -10.81 -20.74 6.47
C CYS A 131 -11.88 -21.58 5.75
N PRO A 132 -12.25 -22.76 6.27
CA PRO A 132 -13.26 -23.63 5.64
C PRO A 132 -14.65 -22.98 5.63
N ALA A 133 -15.00 -22.19 6.64
CA ALA A 133 -16.30 -21.52 6.72
C ALA A 133 -16.56 -20.51 5.57
N HIS A 134 -15.50 -20.07 4.88
CA HIS A 134 -15.62 -19.14 3.77
C HIS A 134 -15.32 -19.77 2.41
N HIS A 135 -15.37 -21.11 2.31
CA HIS A 135 -15.03 -21.86 1.10
C HIS A 135 -15.79 -21.37 -0.13
N ASP A 136 -17.12 -21.33 -0.07
CA ASP A 136 -17.96 -20.98 -1.22
C ASP A 136 -17.74 -19.54 -1.71
N ALA A 137 -17.60 -18.60 -0.75
CA ALA A 137 -17.30 -17.23 -1.09
C ALA A 137 -15.90 -17.09 -1.74
N ARG A 138 -14.96 -17.94 -1.30
CA ARG A 138 -13.59 -17.99 -1.84
C ARG A 138 -13.56 -18.57 -3.24
N GLU A 139 -14.29 -19.65 -3.51
CA GLU A 139 -14.38 -20.23 -4.86
C GLU A 139 -14.92 -19.21 -5.87
N ASP A 140 -15.94 -18.42 -5.51
CA ASP A 140 -16.42 -17.34 -6.36
C ASP A 140 -15.34 -16.27 -6.64
N LEU A 141 -14.55 -15.90 -5.63
CA LEU A 141 -13.44 -14.99 -5.82
C LEU A 141 -12.39 -15.58 -6.75
N VAL A 142 -11.99 -16.84 -6.51
CA VAL A 142 -11.01 -17.57 -7.33
C VAL A 142 -11.46 -17.68 -8.79
N ASN A 143 -12.72 -18.01 -9.03
CA ASN A 143 -13.31 -18.11 -10.37
C ASN A 143 -13.28 -16.77 -11.09
N LYS A 144 -13.49 -15.67 -10.36
CA LYS A 144 -13.50 -14.32 -10.93
C LYS A 144 -12.13 -13.77 -11.28
N ILE A 145 -11.10 -14.06 -10.47
CA ILE A 145 -9.75 -13.48 -10.65
C ILE A 145 -8.75 -14.45 -11.29
N GLY A 146 -9.06 -15.73 -11.32
CA GLY A 146 -8.19 -16.80 -11.79
C GLY A 146 -7.29 -17.37 -10.67
N ARG A 147 -7.23 -18.70 -10.59
CA ARG A 147 -6.49 -19.43 -9.52
C ARG A 147 -5.01 -19.04 -9.44
N HIS A 148 -4.34 -18.83 -10.56
CA HIS A 148 -2.93 -18.44 -10.64
C HIS A 148 -2.64 -17.02 -10.14
N ARG A 149 -3.68 -16.21 -9.92
CA ARG A 149 -3.60 -14.82 -9.40
C ARG A 149 -4.17 -14.70 -7.99
N PHE A 150 -4.40 -15.81 -7.33
CA PHE A 150 -4.98 -15.86 -5.99
C PHE A 150 -3.91 -15.65 -4.91
N HIS A 151 -3.21 -14.52 -5.01
CA HIS A 151 -2.28 -14.00 -4.01
C HIS A 151 -2.66 -12.56 -3.68
N LEU A 152 -2.49 -12.16 -2.44
CA LEU A 152 -2.92 -10.83 -1.99
C LEU A 152 -2.21 -9.70 -2.76
N SER A 153 -0.94 -9.89 -3.12
CA SER A 153 -0.17 -8.95 -3.97
C SER A 153 -0.79 -8.78 -5.35
N ASP A 154 -1.19 -9.88 -5.99
CA ASP A 154 -1.81 -9.86 -7.31
C ASP A 154 -3.21 -9.25 -7.27
N ILE A 155 -3.98 -9.56 -6.24
CA ILE A 155 -5.30 -8.96 -6.02
C ILE A 155 -5.17 -7.45 -5.85
N MET A 156 -4.19 -6.98 -5.09
CA MET A 156 -3.95 -5.54 -4.86
C MET A 156 -3.27 -4.82 -6.04
N SER A 157 -2.83 -5.55 -7.06
CA SER A 157 -2.22 -4.96 -8.24
C SER A 157 -3.23 -4.38 -9.24
N ASP A 158 -4.51 -4.78 -9.13
CA ASP A 158 -5.56 -4.46 -10.10
C ASP A 158 -6.88 -4.05 -9.42
N THR A 159 -7.55 -3.02 -9.95
CA THR A 159 -8.76 -2.45 -9.35
C THR A 159 -9.96 -3.38 -9.37
N ASP A 160 -10.15 -4.15 -10.43
CA ASP A 160 -11.32 -5.04 -10.53
C ASP A 160 -11.15 -6.26 -9.63
N ARG A 161 -9.90 -6.72 -9.42
CA ARG A 161 -9.59 -7.74 -8.42
C ARG A 161 -9.80 -7.20 -7.00
N MET A 162 -9.44 -5.95 -6.72
CA MET A 162 -9.75 -5.30 -5.42
C MET A 162 -11.27 -5.26 -5.18
N LYS A 163 -12.08 -4.92 -6.19
CA LYS A 163 -13.55 -4.96 -6.09
C LYS A 163 -14.07 -6.37 -5.83
N ALA A 164 -13.50 -7.38 -6.51
CA ALA A 164 -13.85 -8.78 -6.30
C ALA A 164 -13.53 -9.22 -4.86
N LEU A 165 -12.37 -8.84 -4.33
CA LEU A 165 -11.99 -9.07 -2.93
C LEU A 165 -12.98 -8.42 -1.95
N VAL A 166 -13.37 -7.18 -2.18
CA VAL A 166 -14.39 -6.51 -1.34
C VAL A 166 -15.74 -7.22 -1.41
N THR A 167 -16.12 -7.74 -2.58
CA THR A 167 -17.35 -8.56 -2.74
C THR A 167 -17.26 -9.84 -1.90
N TYR A 168 -16.13 -10.54 -1.94
CA TYR A 168 -15.85 -11.69 -1.07
C TYR A 168 -16.03 -11.33 0.41
N ILE A 169 -15.35 -10.27 0.87
CA ILE A 169 -15.41 -9.82 2.28
C ILE A 169 -16.85 -9.51 2.70
N ASN A 170 -17.61 -8.83 1.86
CA ASN A 170 -19.02 -8.52 2.16
C ASN A 170 -19.87 -9.80 2.22
N ARG A 171 -19.61 -10.81 1.37
CA ARG A 171 -20.34 -12.07 1.34
C ARG A 171 -20.08 -12.91 2.58
N THR A 172 -18.87 -12.91 3.14
CA THR A 172 -18.56 -13.62 4.39
C THR A 172 -19.35 -13.07 5.59
N GLY A 173 -19.87 -11.85 5.50
CA GLY A 173 -20.58 -11.22 6.62
C GLY A 173 -19.68 -10.79 7.79
N ARG A 174 -18.37 -11.09 7.74
CA ARG A 174 -17.44 -10.90 8.87
C ARG A 174 -17.31 -9.44 9.34
N LEU A 175 -17.56 -8.46 8.47
CA LEU A 175 -17.52 -7.05 8.79
C LEU A 175 -18.91 -6.38 8.86
N ARG A 176 -19.97 -7.17 8.95
CA ARG A 176 -21.30 -6.61 9.18
C ARG A 176 -21.39 -6.20 10.66
N THR A 177 -21.41 -4.91 10.91
CA THR A 177 -21.84 -4.27 12.16
C THR A 177 -23.29 -3.87 12.03
#